data_831594885ec21098096a98f1c74aaf60
#
_entry.id   831594885ec21098096a98f1c74aaf60
#
_cell.length_a   1.000
_cell.length_b   1.000
_cell.length_c   1.000
_cell.angle_alpha   90.00
_cell.angle_beta   90.00
_cell.angle_gamma   90.00
#
_symmetry.space_group_name_H-M   'P 1'
#
loop_
_entity.id
_entity.type
_entity.pdbx_description
1 polymer ?
#
loop_
_entity_poly.entity_id
_entity_poly.type
_entity_poly.pdbx_seq_one_letter_code
_entity_poly.pdbx_strand_id
1 'polypeptide(L)'
;MVSMLLTELAGVSRAVSQTSARLAKVAALADALRSASADEVPVVVAYLSGELPQRQIGVGWAALRSVPAAAAESSLTVLAVNQAFSRIGAVAGKGSAAERKRLVEELFGAATEAEQYFLVRLLSGELRQGALDGVMTDAVAKAAEVPVAEVRRAVMLSGSLAVTARAALEGGSPALGRFGLQVGRPLKPMLASSEASIDEALGRIDGAAAVEWKLDGIRVQAHIADGKVRLFTRSLDDITDRLPEVVTDLAALPVRDAVFDGELIALRPDGRPYAFQDTASRAASDVDALKAAKQGAGAVPLSVFLFDVLHLNGKDLIDEPDADRHAALASVVPETMLMPRLVTDDVKEATEFFQDAVARGHEGVVVKSLTTPYAAGRRGAGWIKVKPRHTLDLVVLAVEWGHGRRHGWLSNLHLGARDPETGGWVMLGKTFKGLTDELLTWQLSLIHISEPTRQAEI
;
A
#
# COMPACT_ATOMS: atom_id res chain seq x y z
N MET A 1 -30.92 -17.53 -12.52
CA MET A 1 -30.89 -16.33 -11.66
C MET A 1 -30.97 -15.11 -12.57
N VAL A 2 -31.72 -14.08 -12.17
CA VAL A 2 -31.78 -12.81 -12.91
C VAL A 2 -30.46 -12.09 -12.69
N SER A 3 -29.84 -11.57 -13.76
CA SER A 3 -28.59 -10.79 -13.65
C SER A 3 -28.82 -9.50 -12.87
N MET A 4 -27.88 -9.15 -11.99
CA MET A 4 -27.92 -7.92 -11.19
C MET A 4 -27.91 -6.68 -12.10
N LEU A 5 -28.85 -5.80 -11.91
CA LEU A 5 -28.90 -4.53 -12.63
C LEU A 5 -27.90 -3.52 -12.05
N LEU A 6 -27.35 -2.67 -12.91
CA LEU A 6 -26.45 -1.60 -12.48
C LEU A 6 -27.13 -0.63 -11.49
N THR A 7 -28.42 -0.41 -11.63
CA THR A 7 -29.20 0.44 -10.73
C THR A 7 -29.24 -0.09 -9.29
N GLU A 8 -29.25 -1.42 -9.11
CA GLU A 8 -29.18 -2.05 -7.79
C GLU A 8 -27.83 -1.76 -7.15
N LEU A 9 -26.74 -1.93 -7.91
CA LEU A 9 -25.38 -1.65 -7.47
C LEU A 9 -25.19 -0.16 -7.13
N ALA A 10 -25.71 0.75 -7.96
CA ALA A 10 -25.70 2.19 -7.71
C ALA A 10 -26.47 2.56 -6.44
N GLY A 11 -27.59 1.87 -6.18
CA GLY A 11 -28.36 2.00 -4.93
C GLY A 11 -27.56 1.60 -3.70
N VAL A 12 -26.88 0.46 -3.75
CA VAL A 12 -25.97 0.00 -2.67
C VAL A 12 -24.85 1.00 -2.43
N SER A 13 -24.19 1.47 -3.50
CA SER A 13 -23.12 2.49 -3.40
C SER A 13 -23.62 3.77 -2.73
N ARG A 14 -24.82 4.23 -3.07
CA ARG A 14 -25.45 5.40 -2.45
C ARG A 14 -25.71 5.15 -0.96
N ALA A 15 -26.31 4.03 -0.59
CA ALA A 15 -26.60 3.67 0.81
C ALA A 15 -25.32 3.62 1.65
N VAL A 16 -24.25 3.01 1.12
CA VAL A 16 -22.92 2.93 1.77
C VAL A 16 -22.30 4.32 1.94
N SER A 17 -22.47 5.22 0.97
CA SER A 17 -21.93 6.59 1.06
C SER A 17 -22.64 7.47 2.10
N GLN A 18 -23.93 7.20 2.36
CA GLN A 18 -24.78 7.99 3.26
C GLN A 18 -24.62 7.62 4.75
N THR A 19 -23.95 6.53 5.08
CA THR A 19 -23.72 6.12 6.47
C THR A 19 -22.26 6.21 6.87
N SER A 20 -21.99 6.63 8.11
CA SER A 20 -20.65 6.53 8.73
C SER A 20 -20.46 5.23 9.52
N ALA A 21 -21.56 4.52 9.82
CA ALA A 21 -21.53 3.31 10.65
C ALA A 21 -20.95 2.12 9.89
N ARG A 22 -19.77 1.64 10.34
CA ARG A 22 -19.05 0.52 9.71
C ARG A 22 -19.92 -0.73 9.56
N LEU A 23 -20.66 -1.12 10.59
CA LEU A 23 -21.50 -2.31 10.56
C LEU A 23 -22.65 -2.20 9.54
N ALA A 24 -23.23 -1.03 9.37
CA ALA A 24 -24.26 -0.79 8.36
C ALA A 24 -23.69 -0.91 6.93
N LYS A 25 -22.48 -0.37 6.70
CA LYS A 25 -21.78 -0.56 5.42
C LYS A 25 -21.54 -2.04 5.12
N VAL A 26 -20.98 -2.77 6.09
CA VAL A 26 -20.70 -4.21 5.97
C VAL A 26 -21.99 -4.99 5.67
N ALA A 27 -23.11 -4.64 6.31
CA ALA A 27 -24.40 -5.30 6.06
C ALA A 27 -24.87 -5.07 4.62
N ALA A 28 -24.94 -3.81 4.16
CA ALA A 28 -25.40 -3.46 2.81
C ALA A 28 -24.52 -4.11 1.71
N LEU A 29 -23.21 -4.13 1.90
CA LEU A 29 -22.28 -4.78 0.97
C LEU A 29 -22.46 -6.31 0.98
N ALA A 30 -22.64 -6.92 2.15
CA ALA A 30 -22.86 -8.37 2.26
C ALA A 30 -24.16 -8.81 1.58
N ASP A 31 -25.23 -8.02 1.71
CA ASP A 31 -26.51 -8.31 1.07
C ASP A 31 -26.39 -8.21 -0.46
N ALA A 32 -25.68 -7.21 -0.97
CA ALA A 32 -25.39 -7.11 -2.40
C ALA A 32 -24.59 -8.30 -2.93
N LEU A 33 -23.59 -8.78 -2.17
CA LEU A 33 -22.78 -9.94 -2.54
C LEU A 33 -23.59 -11.23 -2.56
N ARG A 34 -24.56 -11.41 -1.66
CA ARG A 34 -25.46 -12.59 -1.66
C ARG A 34 -26.42 -12.58 -2.84
N SER A 35 -26.81 -11.41 -3.32
CA SER A 35 -27.71 -11.26 -4.46
C SER A 35 -27.00 -11.47 -5.80
N ALA A 36 -25.67 -11.32 -5.85
CA ALA A 36 -24.89 -11.46 -7.06
C ALA A 36 -24.69 -12.94 -7.42
N SER A 37 -24.69 -13.25 -8.73
CA SER A 37 -24.24 -14.55 -9.22
C SER A 37 -22.71 -14.71 -9.08
N ALA A 38 -22.24 -15.94 -9.13
CA ALA A 38 -20.80 -16.25 -9.01
C ALA A 38 -19.91 -15.43 -9.99
N ASP A 39 -20.39 -15.21 -11.22
CA ASP A 39 -19.66 -14.44 -12.23
C ASP A 39 -19.73 -12.93 -12.00
N GLU A 40 -20.77 -12.45 -11.32
CA GLU A 40 -20.94 -11.04 -10.95
C GLU A 40 -20.12 -10.63 -9.73
N VAL A 41 -19.93 -11.53 -8.76
CA VAL A 41 -19.25 -11.26 -7.50
C VAL A 41 -17.91 -10.53 -7.69
N PRO A 42 -16.99 -10.95 -8.59
CA PRO A 42 -15.73 -10.25 -8.78
C PRO A 42 -15.90 -8.79 -9.23
N VAL A 43 -16.90 -8.54 -10.08
CA VAL A 43 -17.19 -7.21 -10.63
C VAL A 43 -17.85 -6.34 -9.56
N VAL A 44 -18.80 -6.88 -8.81
CA VAL A 44 -19.49 -6.21 -7.69
C VAL A 44 -18.48 -5.77 -6.64
N VAL A 45 -17.56 -6.68 -6.25
CA VAL A 45 -16.48 -6.37 -5.30
C VAL A 45 -15.61 -5.22 -5.83
N ALA A 46 -15.15 -5.29 -7.07
CA ALA A 46 -14.30 -4.26 -7.65
C ALA A 46 -15.03 -2.90 -7.69
N TYR A 47 -16.22 -2.85 -8.26
CA TYR A 47 -16.97 -1.61 -8.43
C TYR A 47 -17.35 -0.95 -7.09
N LEU A 48 -17.80 -1.73 -6.11
CA LEU A 48 -18.10 -1.21 -4.77
C LEU A 48 -16.86 -0.86 -3.95
N SER A 49 -15.69 -1.36 -4.33
CA SER A 49 -14.39 -0.92 -3.78
C SER A 49 -13.82 0.32 -4.51
N GLY A 50 -14.48 0.78 -5.57
CA GLY A 50 -14.01 1.90 -6.40
C GLY A 50 -12.91 1.53 -7.38
N GLU A 51 -12.82 0.26 -7.74
CA GLU A 51 -11.80 -0.28 -8.64
C GLU A 51 -12.42 -0.78 -9.96
N LEU A 52 -11.63 -0.77 -11.01
CA LEU A 52 -11.99 -1.38 -12.28
C LEU A 52 -11.19 -2.67 -12.48
N PRO A 53 -11.82 -3.82 -12.82
CA PRO A 53 -11.11 -5.04 -13.18
C PRO A 53 -10.09 -4.82 -14.31
N GLN A 54 -10.36 -3.88 -15.22
CA GLN A 54 -9.50 -3.50 -16.34
C GLN A 54 -8.33 -2.58 -15.94
N ARG A 55 -8.23 -2.13 -14.68
CA ARG A 55 -7.30 -1.13 -14.14
C ARG A 55 -7.46 0.24 -14.79
N GLN A 56 -7.13 0.40 -16.08
CA GLN A 56 -7.28 1.64 -16.85
C GLN A 56 -7.93 1.35 -18.21
N ILE A 57 -8.93 2.16 -18.55
CA ILE A 57 -9.65 2.03 -19.84
C ILE A 57 -9.44 3.24 -20.76
N GLY A 58 -8.54 4.16 -20.37
CA GLY A 58 -8.18 5.33 -21.17
C GLY A 58 -9.30 6.38 -21.29
N VAL A 59 -10.25 6.41 -20.36
CA VAL A 59 -11.31 7.43 -20.26
C VAL A 59 -10.87 8.49 -19.25
N GLY A 60 -10.54 9.70 -19.74
CA GLY A 60 -10.16 10.82 -18.89
C GLY A 60 -11.35 11.67 -18.48
N TRP A 61 -11.13 12.55 -17.50
CA TRP A 61 -12.15 13.46 -16.95
C TRP A 61 -12.87 14.31 -18.02
N ALA A 62 -12.17 14.70 -19.09
CA ALA A 62 -12.77 15.46 -20.19
C ALA A 62 -13.92 14.72 -20.89
N ALA A 63 -13.86 13.40 -21.00
CA ALA A 63 -14.90 12.59 -21.60
C ALA A 63 -16.13 12.42 -20.69
N LEU A 64 -15.97 12.62 -19.38
CA LEU A 64 -17.02 12.47 -18.37
C LEU A 64 -17.77 13.78 -18.06
N ARG A 65 -17.29 14.92 -18.57
CA ARG A 65 -17.94 16.24 -18.37
C ARG A 65 -19.24 16.42 -19.15
N SER A 66 -19.37 15.74 -20.28
CA SER A 66 -20.53 15.88 -21.16
C SER A 66 -21.03 14.46 -21.48
N VAL A 67 -21.90 13.96 -20.64
CA VAL A 67 -22.58 12.68 -20.86
C VAL A 67 -23.88 12.91 -21.63
N PRO A 68 -24.35 11.94 -22.45
CA PRO A 68 -25.62 12.04 -23.16
C PRO A 68 -26.81 12.05 -22.20
N ALA A 69 -27.99 12.34 -22.73
CA ALA A 69 -29.24 12.26 -21.97
C ALA A 69 -29.41 10.85 -21.39
N ALA A 70 -29.82 10.78 -20.13
CA ALA A 70 -30.00 9.53 -19.42
C ALA A 70 -31.21 8.74 -19.96
N ALA A 71 -31.10 7.40 -19.91
CA ALA A 71 -32.23 6.51 -20.19
C ALA A 71 -33.32 6.65 -19.12
N ALA A 72 -34.59 6.49 -19.53
CA ALA A 72 -35.70 6.55 -18.62
C ALA A 72 -35.84 5.31 -17.72
N GLU A 73 -35.41 4.15 -18.23
CA GLU A 73 -35.52 2.86 -17.54
C GLU A 73 -34.15 2.18 -17.46
N SER A 74 -33.93 1.47 -16.33
CA SER A 74 -32.73 0.69 -16.12
C SER A 74 -32.78 -0.61 -16.93
N SER A 75 -31.75 -0.83 -17.74
CA SER A 75 -31.60 -2.04 -18.54
C SER A 75 -30.15 -2.63 -18.48
N LEU A 76 -29.22 -1.86 -17.95
CA LEU A 76 -27.82 -2.29 -17.87
C LEU A 76 -27.61 -3.30 -16.75
N THR A 77 -27.03 -4.45 -17.09
CA THR A 77 -26.54 -5.40 -16.08
C THR A 77 -25.11 -5.10 -15.70
N VAL A 78 -24.69 -5.50 -14.51
CA VAL A 78 -23.29 -5.34 -14.02
C VAL A 78 -22.30 -5.97 -14.99
N LEU A 79 -22.58 -7.16 -15.53
CA LEU A 79 -21.70 -7.83 -16.50
C LEU A 79 -21.68 -7.13 -17.86
N ALA A 80 -22.80 -6.58 -18.33
CA ALA A 80 -22.83 -5.82 -19.59
C ALA A 80 -21.95 -4.57 -19.49
N VAL A 81 -22.01 -3.85 -18.36
CA VAL A 81 -21.14 -2.70 -18.10
C VAL A 81 -19.67 -3.11 -18.05
N ASN A 82 -19.35 -4.22 -17.40
CA ASN A 82 -17.98 -4.74 -17.32
C ASN A 82 -17.43 -5.12 -18.72
N GLN A 83 -18.26 -5.70 -19.56
CA GLN A 83 -17.92 -5.98 -20.96
C GLN A 83 -17.72 -4.69 -21.77
N ALA A 84 -18.58 -3.69 -21.57
CA ALA A 84 -18.41 -2.38 -22.21
C ALA A 84 -17.07 -1.72 -21.81
N PHE A 85 -16.71 -1.74 -20.54
CA PHE A 85 -15.40 -1.25 -20.10
C PHE A 85 -14.22 -2.02 -20.69
N SER A 86 -14.34 -3.33 -20.83
CA SER A 86 -13.32 -4.14 -21.49
C SER A 86 -13.17 -3.77 -22.96
N ARG A 87 -14.29 -3.55 -23.69
CA ARG A 87 -14.26 -3.06 -25.07
C ARG A 87 -13.62 -1.67 -25.19
N ILE A 88 -14.00 -0.74 -24.32
CA ILE A 88 -13.43 0.62 -24.27
C ILE A 88 -11.92 0.58 -24.03
N GLY A 89 -11.49 -0.24 -23.08
CA GLY A 89 -10.07 -0.40 -22.73
C GLY A 89 -9.21 -1.05 -23.83
N ALA A 90 -9.82 -1.92 -24.64
CA ALA A 90 -9.13 -2.59 -25.75
C ALA A 90 -8.96 -1.71 -26.99
N VAL A 91 -9.60 -0.54 -27.08
CA VAL A 91 -9.49 0.35 -28.24
C VAL A 91 -8.08 0.93 -28.36
N ALA A 92 -7.39 0.65 -29.46
CA ALA A 92 -6.03 1.09 -29.75
C ALA A 92 -5.84 1.52 -31.19
N GLY A 93 -4.76 2.22 -31.50
CA GLY A 93 -4.37 2.60 -32.87
C GLY A 93 -4.99 3.93 -33.36
N LYS A 94 -4.88 4.18 -34.66
CA LYS A 94 -5.36 5.40 -35.32
C LYS A 94 -6.89 5.48 -35.24
N GLY A 95 -7.44 6.60 -34.77
CA GLY A 95 -8.88 6.78 -34.57
C GLY A 95 -9.41 6.29 -33.20
N SER A 96 -8.56 5.74 -32.34
CA SER A 96 -8.95 5.20 -31.02
C SER A 96 -9.68 6.20 -30.12
N ALA A 97 -9.35 7.48 -30.20
CA ALA A 97 -10.01 8.51 -29.40
C ALA A 97 -11.48 8.68 -29.77
N ALA A 98 -11.82 8.71 -31.07
CA ALA A 98 -13.18 8.84 -31.56
C ALA A 98 -14.01 7.60 -31.24
N GLU A 99 -13.45 6.41 -31.46
CA GLU A 99 -14.14 5.15 -31.16
C GLU A 99 -14.36 4.97 -29.65
N ARG A 100 -13.37 5.29 -28.82
CA ARG A 100 -13.55 5.27 -27.36
C ARG A 100 -14.65 6.23 -26.91
N LYS A 101 -14.67 7.44 -27.47
CA LYS A 101 -15.73 8.42 -27.20
C LYS A 101 -17.11 7.87 -27.55
N ARG A 102 -17.27 7.29 -28.74
CA ARG A 102 -18.52 6.68 -29.20
C ARG A 102 -19.01 5.57 -28.27
N LEU A 103 -18.11 4.67 -27.83
CA LEU A 103 -18.45 3.58 -26.90
C LEU A 103 -18.84 4.10 -25.50
N VAL A 104 -18.21 5.18 -25.05
CA VAL A 104 -18.58 5.84 -23.78
C VAL A 104 -19.97 6.47 -23.92
N GLU A 105 -20.24 7.20 -25.02
CA GLU A 105 -21.56 7.81 -25.26
C GLU A 105 -22.67 6.74 -25.38
N GLU A 106 -22.40 5.61 -26.02
CA GLU A 106 -23.32 4.47 -26.11
C GLU A 106 -23.66 3.91 -24.72
N LEU A 107 -22.65 3.65 -23.88
CA LEU A 107 -22.84 3.14 -22.53
C LEU A 107 -23.62 4.13 -21.65
N PHE A 108 -23.22 5.41 -21.68
CA PHE A 108 -23.88 6.42 -20.85
C PHE A 108 -25.31 6.74 -21.33
N GLY A 109 -25.58 6.67 -22.63
CA GLY A 109 -26.92 6.84 -23.17
C GLY A 109 -27.91 5.73 -22.80
N ALA A 110 -27.39 4.52 -22.49
CA ALA A 110 -28.19 3.40 -21.99
C ALA A 110 -28.36 3.42 -20.45
N ALA A 111 -27.65 4.29 -19.74
CA ALA A 111 -27.67 4.40 -18.29
C ALA A 111 -28.70 5.43 -17.83
N THR A 112 -29.44 5.13 -16.76
CA THR A 112 -30.27 6.10 -16.04
C THR A 112 -29.44 7.17 -15.35
N GLU A 113 -30.03 8.26 -14.89
CA GLU A 113 -29.35 9.34 -14.19
C GLU A 113 -28.57 8.83 -12.96
N ALA A 114 -29.16 7.94 -12.18
CA ALA A 114 -28.52 7.35 -11.00
C ALA A 114 -27.33 6.45 -11.39
N GLU A 115 -27.44 5.72 -12.48
CA GLU A 115 -26.37 4.88 -13.00
C GLU A 115 -25.25 5.73 -13.63
N GLN A 116 -25.57 6.79 -14.37
CA GLN A 116 -24.58 7.75 -14.89
C GLN A 116 -23.78 8.38 -13.75
N TYR A 117 -24.43 8.81 -12.67
CA TYR A 117 -23.79 9.37 -11.48
C TYR A 117 -22.80 8.37 -10.86
N PHE A 118 -23.21 7.11 -10.72
CA PHE A 118 -22.34 6.05 -10.22
C PHE A 118 -21.14 5.80 -11.15
N LEU A 119 -21.36 5.66 -12.46
CA LEU A 119 -20.33 5.41 -13.46
C LEU A 119 -19.30 6.54 -13.53
N VAL A 120 -19.72 7.80 -13.49
CA VAL A 120 -18.82 8.96 -13.48
C VAL A 120 -17.88 8.87 -12.27
N ARG A 121 -18.40 8.60 -11.08
CA ARG A 121 -17.60 8.52 -9.85
C ARG A 121 -16.69 7.32 -9.83
N LEU A 122 -17.11 6.19 -10.36
CA LEU A 122 -16.30 4.99 -10.50
C LEU A 122 -15.11 5.24 -11.46
N LEU A 123 -15.40 5.82 -12.63
CA LEU A 123 -14.38 6.08 -13.67
C LEU A 123 -13.41 7.22 -13.28
N SER A 124 -13.87 8.21 -12.52
CA SER A 124 -13.01 9.29 -12.01
C SER A 124 -12.18 8.90 -10.78
N GLY A 125 -12.41 7.71 -10.20
CA GLY A 125 -11.78 7.32 -8.93
C GLY A 125 -12.32 8.08 -7.72
N GLU A 126 -13.46 8.75 -7.84
CA GLU A 126 -14.06 9.57 -6.78
C GLU A 126 -15.18 8.85 -6.01
N LEU A 127 -15.27 7.54 -6.11
CA LEU A 127 -16.24 6.74 -5.36
C LEU A 127 -15.85 6.67 -3.87
N ARG A 128 -15.86 7.82 -3.19
CA ARG A 128 -15.41 7.99 -1.79
C ARG A 128 -16.48 7.54 -0.79
N GLN A 129 -16.83 6.28 -0.79
CA GLN A 129 -17.86 5.71 0.08
C GLN A 129 -17.31 5.02 1.34
N GLY A 130 -15.98 5.01 1.52
CA GLY A 130 -15.33 4.40 2.68
C GLY A 130 -15.51 2.88 2.75
N ALA A 131 -15.73 2.23 1.61
CA ALA A 131 -15.76 0.78 1.46
C ALA A 131 -14.39 0.28 0.95
N LEU A 132 -13.33 0.66 1.65
CA LEU A 132 -11.97 0.20 1.37
C LEU A 132 -11.83 -1.30 1.67
N ASP A 133 -10.73 -1.91 1.22
CA ASP A 133 -10.41 -3.34 1.34
C ASP A 133 -10.85 -3.99 2.66
N GLY A 134 -10.66 -3.31 3.79
CA GLY A 134 -11.01 -3.84 5.10
C GLY A 134 -12.51 -3.96 5.36
N VAL A 135 -13.34 -3.02 4.84
CA VAL A 135 -14.80 -3.07 4.98
C VAL A 135 -15.39 -4.11 4.03
N MET A 136 -14.87 -4.16 2.80
CA MET A 136 -15.28 -5.15 1.81
C MET A 136 -14.88 -6.57 2.24
N THR A 137 -13.70 -6.77 2.83
CA THR A 137 -13.28 -8.06 3.39
C THR A 137 -14.22 -8.54 4.50
N ASP A 138 -14.63 -7.65 5.41
CA ASP A 138 -15.61 -7.98 6.45
C ASP A 138 -16.98 -8.28 5.82
N ALA A 139 -17.37 -7.61 4.74
CA ALA A 139 -18.61 -7.87 4.02
C ALA A 139 -18.60 -9.24 3.32
N VAL A 140 -17.48 -9.63 2.69
CA VAL A 140 -17.29 -10.95 2.09
C VAL A 140 -17.43 -12.04 3.15
N ALA A 141 -16.75 -11.88 4.29
CA ALA A 141 -16.83 -12.83 5.40
C ALA A 141 -18.27 -13.00 5.91
N LYS A 142 -18.99 -11.88 6.07
CA LYS A 142 -20.40 -11.87 6.47
C LYS A 142 -21.32 -12.48 5.40
N ALA A 143 -21.07 -12.22 4.12
CA ALA A 143 -21.86 -12.74 3.02
C ALA A 143 -21.74 -14.26 2.87
N ALA A 144 -20.52 -14.78 3.00
CA ALA A 144 -20.18 -16.20 2.90
C ALA A 144 -20.32 -16.96 4.23
N GLU A 145 -20.63 -16.28 5.34
CA GLU A 145 -20.75 -16.86 6.69
C GLU A 145 -19.48 -17.61 7.15
N VAL A 146 -18.30 -17.05 6.81
CA VAL A 146 -16.99 -17.61 7.16
C VAL A 146 -16.22 -16.66 8.09
N PRO A 147 -15.25 -17.17 8.86
CA PRO A 147 -14.38 -16.33 9.69
C PRO A 147 -13.63 -15.28 8.86
N VAL A 148 -13.66 -14.04 9.29
CA VAL A 148 -12.98 -12.93 8.57
C VAL A 148 -11.46 -13.13 8.47
N ALA A 149 -10.87 -13.88 9.40
CA ALA A 149 -9.45 -14.22 9.37
C ALA A 149 -9.10 -15.09 8.15
N GLU A 150 -9.97 -16.05 7.79
CA GLU A 150 -9.79 -16.91 6.62
C GLU A 150 -9.88 -16.12 5.32
N VAL A 151 -10.86 -15.20 5.22
CA VAL A 151 -10.96 -14.30 4.05
C VAL A 151 -9.71 -13.45 3.91
N ARG A 152 -9.22 -12.85 5.00
CA ARG A 152 -7.99 -12.04 5.00
C ARG A 152 -6.77 -12.85 4.56
N ARG A 153 -6.63 -14.09 5.08
CA ARG A 153 -5.57 -15.01 4.68
C ARG A 153 -5.66 -15.34 3.18
N ALA A 154 -6.83 -15.67 2.70
CA ALA A 154 -7.05 -16.00 1.29
C ALA A 154 -6.79 -14.78 0.37
N VAL A 155 -7.22 -13.56 0.76
CA VAL A 155 -6.89 -12.32 0.02
C VAL A 155 -5.38 -12.10 -0.02
N MET A 156 -4.71 -12.30 1.09
CA MET A 156 -3.26 -12.20 1.17
C MET A 156 -2.59 -13.14 0.15
N LEU A 157 -2.99 -14.41 0.14
CA LEU A 157 -2.38 -15.44 -0.70
C LEU A 157 -2.81 -15.37 -2.17
N SER A 158 -4.05 -14.97 -2.46
CA SER A 158 -4.54 -14.80 -3.83
C SER A 158 -4.09 -13.48 -4.48
N GLY A 159 -3.78 -12.46 -3.67
CA GLY A 159 -3.54 -11.10 -4.14
C GLY A 159 -4.80 -10.38 -4.66
N SER A 160 -5.99 -10.99 -4.55
CA SER A 160 -7.23 -10.47 -5.13
C SER A 160 -8.44 -10.70 -4.23
N LEU A 161 -9.02 -9.60 -3.72
CA LEU A 161 -10.25 -9.67 -2.95
C LEU A 161 -11.43 -10.19 -3.81
N ALA A 162 -11.48 -9.83 -5.09
CA ALA A 162 -12.50 -10.27 -6.02
C ALA A 162 -12.51 -11.79 -6.24
N VAL A 163 -11.32 -12.39 -6.45
CA VAL A 163 -11.16 -13.85 -6.61
C VAL A 163 -11.51 -14.56 -5.31
N THR A 164 -11.06 -14.02 -4.18
CA THR A 164 -11.34 -14.58 -2.84
C THR A 164 -12.83 -14.54 -2.52
N ALA A 165 -13.51 -13.43 -2.84
CA ALA A 165 -14.94 -13.28 -2.60
C ALA A 165 -15.75 -14.32 -3.35
N ARG A 166 -15.44 -14.55 -4.64
CA ARG A 166 -16.06 -15.62 -5.43
C ARG A 166 -15.87 -16.99 -4.76
N ALA A 167 -14.63 -17.34 -4.41
CA ALA A 167 -14.33 -18.61 -3.77
C ALA A 167 -15.04 -18.78 -2.43
N ALA A 168 -15.10 -17.71 -1.61
CA ALA A 168 -15.80 -17.74 -0.33
C ALA A 168 -17.30 -17.99 -0.48
N LEU A 169 -17.96 -17.32 -1.43
CA LEU A 169 -19.40 -17.47 -1.66
C LEU A 169 -19.78 -18.78 -2.33
N GLU A 170 -18.92 -19.35 -3.18
CA GLU A 170 -19.15 -20.64 -3.84
C GLU A 170 -18.87 -21.83 -2.96
N GLY A 171 -17.85 -21.77 -2.10
CA GLY A 171 -17.35 -22.96 -1.40
C GLY A 171 -16.92 -22.74 0.05
N GLY A 172 -17.19 -21.59 0.63
CA GLY A 172 -16.93 -21.29 2.05
C GLY A 172 -15.47 -21.47 2.48
N SER A 173 -15.26 -21.82 3.75
CA SER A 173 -13.94 -22.09 4.34
C SER A 173 -13.12 -23.14 3.59
N PRO A 174 -13.68 -24.26 3.08
CA PRO A 174 -12.91 -25.22 2.28
C PRO A 174 -12.30 -24.62 1.00
N ALA A 175 -13.01 -23.73 0.32
CA ALA A 175 -12.51 -23.07 -0.88
C ALA A 175 -11.42 -22.03 -0.53
N LEU A 176 -11.60 -21.31 0.57
CA LEU A 176 -10.59 -20.36 1.07
C LEU A 176 -9.30 -21.06 1.50
N GLY A 177 -9.40 -22.25 2.09
CA GLY A 177 -8.25 -23.06 2.49
C GLY A 177 -7.36 -23.55 1.33
N ARG A 178 -7.85 -23.50 0.08
CA ARG A 178 -7.08 -23.88 -1.13
C ARG A 178 -6.08 -22.82 -1.56
N PHE A 179 -6.22 -21.58 -1.08
CA PHE A 179 -5.25 -20.53 -1.39
C PHE A 179 -3.96 -20.78 -0.60
N GLY A 180 -2.90 -21.15 -1.31
CA GLY A 180 -1.53 -21.28 -0.82
C GLY A 180 -0.61 -20.19 -1.36
N LEU A 181 0.57 -20.11 -0.78
CA LEU A 181 1.63 -19.26 -1.30
C LEU A 181 2.07 -19.79 -2.68
N GLN A 182 2.27 -18.91 -3.64
CA GLN A 182 2.77 -19.26 -4.98
C GLN A 182 4.05 -18.50 -5.25
N VAL A 183 5.15 -19.23 -5.46
CA VAL A 183 6.41 -18.62 -5.88
C VAL A 183 6.20 -17.91 -7.23
N GLY A 184 6.70 -16.68 -7.33
CA GLY A 184 6.48 -15.81 -8.50
C GLY A 184 5.24 -14.91 -8.42
N ARG A 185 4.37 -15.08 -7.42
CA ARG A 185 3.27 -14.16 -7.12
C ARG A 185 3.51 -13.44 -5.80
N PRO A 186 3.83 -12.13 -5.82
CA PRO A 186 4.18 -11.39 -4.62
C PRO A 186 2.97 -11.15 -3.71
N LEU A 187 3.26 -11.06 -2.42
CA LEU A 187 2.28 -10.81 -1.36
C LEU A 187 2.41 -9.38 -0.82
N LYS A 188 1.29 -8.79 -0.38
CA LYS A 188 1.35 -7.51 0.36
C LYS A 188 2.23 -7.71 1.60
N PRO A 189 3.24 -6.84 1.84
CA PRO A 189 4.18 -7.05 2.94
C PRO A 189 3.53 -6.83 4.31
N MET A 190 3.99 -7.57 5.32
CA MET A 190 3.65 -7.29 6.72
C MET A 190 4.17 -5.92 7.14
N LEU A 191 3.41 -5.19 7.96
CA LEU A 191 3.71 -3.83 8.38
C LEU A 191 3.95 -3.75 9.88
N ALA A 192 4.93 -2.95 10.28
CA ALA A 192 5.21 -2.65 11.68
C ALA A 192 4.27 -1.56 12.25
N SER A 193 3.82 -1.71 13.49
CA SER A 193 3.33 -0.60 14.31
C SER A 193 4.51 0.28 14.76
N SER A 194 4.25 1.35 15.50
CA SER A 194 5.33 2.24 15.98
C SER A 194 5.18 2.46 17.46
N GLU A 195 6.32 2.45 18.17
CA GLU A 195 6.42 2.90 19.56
C GLU A 195 7.48 3.99 19.69
N ALA A 196 7.44 4.69 20.81
CA ALA A 196 8.31 5.83 21.06
C ALA A 196 9.70 5.41 21.54
N SER A 197 9.80 4.26 22.22
CA SER A 197 11.01 3.76 22.86
C SER A 197 11.14 2.24 22.72
N ILE A 198 12.33 1.73 23.01
CA ILE A 198 12.61 0.29 23.10
C ILE A 198 11.82 -0.34 24.24
N ASP A 199 11.76 0.32 25.40
CA ASP A 199 11.02 -0.15 26.55
C ASP A 199 9.53 -0.34 26.25
N GLU A 200 8.88 0.66 25.63
CA GLU A 200 7.49 0.56 25.19
C GLU A 200 7.29 -0.58 24.16
N ALA A 201 8.25 -0.78 23.24
CA ALA A 201 8.14 -1.82 22.24
C ALA A 201 8.29 -3.23 22.83
N LEU A 202 9.26 -3.44 23.72
CA LEU A 202 9.44 -4.72 24.41
C LEU A 202 8.27 -5.00 25.36
N GLY A 203 7.76 -3.98 26.07
CA GLY A 203 6.59 -4.12 26.94
C GLY A 203 5.29 -4.57 26.26
N ARG A 204 5.24 -4.55 24.91
CA ARG A 204 4.11 -5.06 24.11
C ARG A 204 4.29 -6.49 23.63
N ILE A 205 5.41 -7.10 23.87
CA ILE A 205 5.75 -8.46 23.45
C ILE A 205 5.98 -9.31 24.71
N ASP A 206 5.31 -10.44 24.76
CA ASP A 206 5.50 -11.37 25.87
C ASP A 206 6.81 -12.14 25.71
N GLY A 207 7.71 -12.02 26.70
CA GLY A 207 9.02 -12.67 26.73
C GLY A 207 10.06 -12.03 25.81
N ALA A 208 11.06 -12.83 25.41
CA ALA A 208 12.12 -12.33 24.54
C ALA A 208 11.61 -11.93 23.15
N ALA A 209 12.19 -10.88 22.58
CA ALA A 209 11.89 -10.39 21.25
C ALA A 209 13.15 -10.39 20.37
N ALA A 210 12.97 -10.46 19.06
CA ALA A 210 14.02 -10.18 18.12
C ALA A 210 14.06 -8.68 17.80
N VAL A 211 15.23 -8.08 17.96
CA VAL A 211 15.49 -6.69 17.60
C VAL A 211 16.36 -6.70 16.36
N GLU A 212 15.85 -6.18 15.26
CA GLU A 212 16.54 -6.13 13.97
C GLU A 212 16.81 -4.70 13.54
N TRP A 213 17.92 -4.46 12.85
CA TRP A 213 18.15 -3.14 12.28
C TRP A 213 17.04 -2.75 11.32
N LYS A 214 16.66 -1.50 11.38
CA LYS A 214 15.77 -0.90 10.41
C LYS A 214 16.57 -0.07 9.43
N LEU A 215 16.87 -0.65 8.30
CA LEU A 215 17.55 0.04 7.22
C LEU A 215 16.60 1.07 6.58
N ASP A 216 17.16 2.17 6.08
CA ASP A 216 16.43 3.17 5.28
C ASP A 216 16.65 2.89 3.79
N GLY A 217 16.10 1.78 3.35
CA GLY A 217 16.25 1.24 2.01
C GLY A 217 14.93 1.05 1.27
N ILE A 218 14.93 0.15 0.31
CA ILE A 218 13.76 -0.25 -0.47
C ILE A 218 13.40 -1.68 -0.13
N ARG A 219 12.22 -1.86 0.45
CA ARG A 219 11.72 -3.20 0.73
C ARG A 219 11.54 -4.00 -0.54
N VAL A 220 12.07 -5.21 -0.53
CA VAL A 220 12.01 -6.15 -1.63
C VAL A 220 11.49 -7.49 -1.17
N GLN A 221 10.62 -8.10 -1.97
CA GLN A 221 10.26 -9.50 -1.85
C GLN A 221 10.94 -10.26 -2.99
N ALA A 222 11.79 -11.22 -2.65
CA ALA A 222 12.55 -12.01 -3.61
C ALA A 222 11.92 -13.41 -3.75
N HIS A 223 11.57 -13.78 -4.97
CA HIS A 223 11.05 -15.09 -5.33
C HIS A 223 12.09 -15.84 -6.16
N ILE A 224 12.43 -17.04 -5.74
CA ILE A 224 13.35 -17.94 -6.44
C ILE A 224 12.59 -19.19 -6.83
N ALA A 225 12.69 -19.59 -8.10
CA ALA A 225 12.16 -20.85 -8.60
C ALA A 225 13.09 -21.41 -9.67
N ASP A 226 13.62 -22.63 -9.47
CA ASP A 226 14.50 -23.32 -10.42
C ASP A 226 15.64 -22.40 -10.96
N GLY A 227 16.31 -21.68 -10.05
CA GLY A 227 17.41 -20.76 -10.33
C GLY A 227 17.00 -19.42 -10.97
N LYS A 228 15.70 -19.18 -11.18
CA LYS A 228 15.18 -17.89 -11.66
C LYS A 228 14.75 -17.03 -10.47
N VAL A 229 15.27 -15.82 -10.43
CA VAL A 229 14.96 -14.82 -9.40
C VAL A 229 13.99 -13.78 -9.95
N ARG A 230 12.99 -13.42 -9.16
CA ARG A 230 12.12 -12.26 -9.41
C ARG A 230 12.08 -11.38 -8.17
N LEU A 231 12.13 -10.07 -8.37
CA LEU A 231 12.19 -9.06 -7.31
C LEU A 231 10.98 -8.15 -7.40
N PHE A 232 10.28 -8.00 -6.27
CA PHE A 232 9.08 -7.17 -6.21
C PHE A 232 9.21 -6.11 -5.13
N THR A 233 8.77 -4.89 -5.43
CA THR A 233 8.73 -3.78 -4.47
C THR A 233 7.62 -3.97 -3.43
N ARG A 234 7.56 -3.06 -2.45
CA ARG A 234 6.46 -2.94 -1.49
C ARG A 234 5.08 -2.78 -2.15
N SER A 235 5.01 -2.15 -3.33
CA SER A 235 3.79 -1.98 -4.13
C SER A 235 3.50 -3.17 -5.03
N LEU A 236 4.34 -4.20 -5.00
CA LEU A 236 4.29 -5.44 -5.79
C LEU A 236 4.67 -5.25 -7.26
N ASP A 237 5.35 -4.16 -7.61
CA ASP A 237 5.89 -3.93 -8.94
C ASP A 237 7.13 -4.78 -9.14
N ASP A 238 7.24 -5.43 -10.30
CA ASP A 238 8.41 -6.22 -10.69
C ASP A 238 9.57 -5.29 -11.08
N ILE A 239 10.70 -5.43 -10.39
CA ILE A 239 11.92 -4.64 -10.61
C ILE A 239 13.13 -5.52 -10.95
N THR A 240 12.90 -6.77 -11.32
CA THR A 240 13.94 -7.78 -11.55
C THR A 240 15.02 -7.31 -12.51
N ASP A 241 14.60 -6.80 -13.67
CA ASP A 241 15.53 -6.40 -14.74
C ASP A 241 16.40 -5.18 -14.36
N ARG A 242 16.02 -4.44 -13.32
CA ARG A 242 16.74 -3.24 -12.87
C ARG A 242 17.92 -3.57 -11.95
N LEU A 243 17.96 -4.79 -11.39
CA LEU A 243 18.84 -5.17 -10.28
C LEU A 243 19.63 -6.47 -10.59
N PRO A 244 20.39 -6.53 -11.68
CA PRO A 244 21.08 -7.76 -12.09
C PRO A 244 22.12 -8.23 -11.07
N GLU A 245 22.73 -7.32 -10.29
CA GLU A 245 23.65 -7.67 -9.22
C GLU A 245 22.94 -8.43 -8.08
N VAL A 246 21.80 -7.94 -7.63
CA VAL A 246 21.00 -8.58 -6.58
C VAL A 246 20.43 -9.93 -7.06
N VAL A 247 20.01 -10.00 -8.33
CA VAL A 247 19.57 -11.26 -8.96
C VAL A 247 20.71 -12.29 -8.94
N THR A 248 21.93 -11.89 -9.23
CA THR A 248 23.10 -12.77 -9.21
C THR A 248 23.38 -13.32 -7.82
N ASP A 249 23.37 -12.45 -6.81
CA ASP A 249 23.64 -12.83 -5.41
C ASP A 249 22.56 -13.80 -4.89
N LEU A 250 21.28 -13.53 -5.18
CA LEU A 250 20.17 -14.39 -4.77
C LEU A 250 20.10 -15.72 -5.54
N ALA A 251 20.50 -15.74 -6.80
CA ALA A 251 20.56 -16.97 -7.60
C ALA A 251 21.67 -17.93 -7.12
N ALA A 252 22.66 -17.42 -6.39
CA ALA A 252 23.74 -18.23 -5.82
C ALA A 252 23.34 -18.92 -4.51
N LEU A 253 22.18 -18.59 -3.92
CA LEU A 253 21.71 -19.24 -2.69
C LEU A 253 21.39 -20.73 -2.94
N PRO A 254 21.69 -21.62 -1.95
CA PRO A 254 21.49 -23.07 -2.10
C PRO A 254 20.03 -23.49 -1.91
N VAL A 255 19.14 -22.89 -2.70
CA VAL A 255 17.70 -23.15 -2.61
C VAL A 255 17.13 -23.50 -3.99
N ARG A 256 16.14 -24.41 -4.04
CA ARG A 256 15.41 -24.72 -5.27
C ARG A 256 14.32 -23.70 -5.52
N ASP A 257 13.51 -23.45 -4.50
CA ASP A 257 12.42 -22.48 -4.52
C ASP A 257 12.33 -21.77 -3.15
N ALA A 258 12.12 -20.46 -3.18
CA ALA A 258 12.02 -19.64 -1.97
C ALA A 258 11.23 -18.36 -2.20
N VAL A 259 10.66 -17.83 -1.13
CA VAL A 259 10.12 -16.47 -1.04
C VAL A 259 10.69 -15.80 0.18
N PHE A 260 11.53 -14.80 -0.05
CA PHE A 260 12.19 -13.99 0.99
C PHE A 260 11.59 -12.60 1.06
N ASP A 261 11.62 -12.00 2.24
CA ASP A 261 11.34 -10.59 2.49
C ASP A 261 12.64 -9.93 2.97
N GLY A 262 12.99 -8.80 2.39
CA GLY A 262 14.26 -8.13 2.65
C GLY A 262 14.21 -6.64 2.36
N GLU A 263 15.38 -6.02 2.52
CA GLU A 263 15.61 -4.59 2.23
C GLU A 263 16.81 -4.44 1.30
N LEU A 264 16.67 -3.61 0.28
CA LEU A 264 17.75 -3.19 -0.62
C LEU A 264 18.31 -1.86 -0.13
N ILE A 265 19.61 -1.77 -0.01
CA ILE A 265 20.28 -0.55 0.42
C ILE A 265 21.62 -0.35 -0.30
N ALA A 266 21.95 0.90 -0.59
CA ALA A 266 23.26 1.27 -1.07
C ALA A 266 24.19 1.53 0.13
N LEU A 267 25.31 0.82 0.20
CA LEU A 267 26.29 0.97 1.26
C LEU A 267 27.61 1.55 0.72
N ARG A 268 28.20 2.43 1.50
CA ARG A 268 29.56 2.95 1.30
C ARG A 268 30.61 1.89 1.64
N PRO A 269 31.85 2.04 1.21
CA PRO A 269 32.90 1.10 1.55
C PRO A 269 33.17 0.92 3.07
N ASP A 270 32.77 1.90 3.88
CA ASP A 270 32.87 1.85 5.34
C ASP A 270 31.61 1.19 6.00
N GLY A 271 30.67 0.67 5.20
CA GLY A 271 29.46 0.02 5.66
C GLY A 271 28.32 0.98 6.02
N ARG A 272 28.51 2.30 5.93
CA ARG A 272 27.44 3.27 6.17
C ARG A 272 26.51 3.39 4.97
N PRO A 273 25.21 3.66 5.19
CA PRO A 273 24.29 3.84 4.08
C PRO A 273 24.58 5.13 3.29
N TYR A 274 24.34 5.08 1.99
CA TYR A 274 24.09 6.29 1.21
C TYR A 274 22.74 6.89 1.60
N ALA A 275 22.47 8.13 1.17
CA ALA A 275 21.16 8.73 1.38
C ALA A 275 20.06 7.89 0.68
N PHE A 276 18.85 7.85 1.28
CA PHE A 276 17.73 7.11 0.70
C PHE A 276 17.48 7.43 -0.77
N GLN A 277 17.63 8.71 -1.15
CA GLN A 277 17.45 9.17 -2.53
C GLN A 277 18.41 8.49 -3.51
N ASP A 278 19.65 8.20 -3.10
CA ASP A 278 20.64 7.50 -3.93
C ASP A 278 20.22 6.04 -4.15
N THR A 279 19.79 5.35 -3.07
CA THR A 279 19.25 4.00 -3.12
C THR A 279 18.00 3.94 -4.01
N ALA A 280 17.06 4.88 -3.82
CA ALA A 280 15.82 4.95 -4.57
C ALA A 280 16.06 5.25 -6.06
N SER A 281 16.94 6.19 -6.35
CA SER A 281 17.33 6.55 -7.71
C SER A 281 17.97 5.36 -8.44
N ARG A 282 18.87 4.62 -7.75
CA ARG A 282 19.49 3.43 -8.31
C ARG A 282 18.47 2.34 -8.66
N ALA A 283 17.53 2.06 -7.78
CA ALA A 283 16.49 1.03 -8.02
C ALA A 283 15.45 1.46 -9.07
N ALA A 284 15.27 2.76 -9.30
CA ALA A 284 14.39 3.30 -10.32
C ALA A 284 15.03 3.35 -11.72
N SER A 285 16.35 3.25 -11.82
CA SER A 285 17.09 3.40 -13.07
C SER A 285 16.89 2.19 -14.00
N ASP A 286 16.60 2.47 -15.28
CA ASP A 286 16.48 1.43 -16.32
C ASP A 286 17.84 0.81 -16.65
N VAL A 287 17.83 -0.43 -17.19
CA VAL A 287 19.04 -1.18 -17.58
C VAL A 287 19.90 -0.41 -18.58
N ASP A 288 19.31 0.35 -19.48
CA ASP A 288 20.05 1.12 -20.47
C ASP A 288 20.73 2.36 -19.86
N ALA A 289 20.10 3.01 -18.87
CA ALA A 289 20.72 4.05 -18.07
C ALA A 289 21.90 3.50 -17.24
N LEU A 290 21.81 2.27 -16.75
CA LEU A 290 22.87 1.58 -16.04
C LEU A 290 24.05 1.20 -16.92
N LYS A 291 23.81 0.79 -18.17
CA LYS A 291 24.86 0.51 -19.16
C LYS A 291 25.62 1.78 -19.54
N ALA A 292 24.91 2.90 -19.67
CA ALA A 292 25.51 4.20 -19.91
C ALA A 292 26.33 4.71 -18.71
N ALA A 293 25.84 4.48 -17.48
CA ALA A 293 26.54 4.86 -16.25
C ALA A 293 27.79 4.01 -15.98
N LYS A 294 27.84 2.76 -16.44
CA LYS A 294 29.05 1.91 -16.34
C LYS A 294 30.23 2.44 -17.17
N GLN A 295 30.01 3.39 -18.07
CA GLN A 295 31.08 4.03 -18.85
C GLN A 295 31.58 5.37 -18.27
N GLY A 296 30.96 5.86 -17.17
CA GLY A 296 31.39 7.08 -16.50
C GLY A 296 30.81 7.22 -15.10
N ALA A 297 31.63 7.15 -14.06
CA ALA A 297 31.34 7.33 -12.63
C ALA A 297 30.24 6.39 -12.06
N GLY A 298 30.67 5.31 -11.53
CA GLY A 298 30.09 4.24 -10.70
C GLY A 298 28.62 4.30 -10.31
N ALA A 299 27.81 3.44 -10.94
CA ALA A 299 26.54 3.07 -10.33
C ALA A 299 26.80 2.50 -8.93
N VAL A 300 26.22 3.09 -7.89
CA VAL A 300 26.34 2.60 -6.51
C VAL A 300 25.70 1.20 -6.45
N PRO A 301 26.44 0.16 -6.05
CA PRO A 301 25.88 -1.19 -5.96
C PRO A 301 24.86 -1.25 -4.83
N LEU A 302 23.77 -2.02 -5.04
CA LEU A 302 22.81 -2.33 -4.00
C LEU A 302 23.18 -3.65 -3.33
N SER A 303 23.10 -3.66 -2.01
CA SER A 303 23.16 -4.88 -1.19
C SER A 303 21.75 -5.27 -0.75
N VAL A 304 21.48 -6.57 -0.64
CA VAL A 304 20.22 -7.09 -0.10
C VAL A 304 20.45 -7.65 1.30
N PHE A 305 19.57 -7.26 2.23
CA PHE A 305 19.50 -7.83 3.58
C PHE A 305 18.16 -8.50 3.78
N LEU A 306 18.19 -9.82 3.96
CA LEU A 306 16.99 -10.65 4.14
C LEU A 306 16.67 -10.75 5.64
N PHE A 307 15.40 -10.58 5.98
CA PHE A 307 14.94 -10.59 7.38
C PHE A 307 13.75 -11.54 7.63
N ASP A 308 13.20 -12.17 6.57
CA ASP A 308 12.14 -13.18 6.71
C ASP A 308 12.13 -14.14 5.51
N VAL A 309 11.60 -15.34 5.71
CA VAL A 309 11.34 -16.34 4.68
C VAL A 309 9.92 -16.88 4.82
N LEU A 310 9.17 -16.84 3.72
CA LEU A 310 7.75 -17.21 3.70
C LEU A 310 7.51 -18.56 3.06
N HIS A 311 8.45 -19.00 2.22
CA HIS A 311 8.45 -20.30 1.55
C HIS A 311 9.89 -20.75 1.33
N LEU A 312 10.18 -22.03 1.52
CA LEU A 312 11.51 -22.60 1.33
C LEU A 312 11.42 -24.06 0.91
N ASN A 313 11.95 -24.39 -0.28
CA ASN A 313 12.13 -25.75 -0.78
C ASN A 313 10.86 -26.61 -0.70
N GLY A 314 9.72 -26.06 -1.13
CA GLY A 314 8.41 -26.73 -1.17
C GLY A 314 7.62 -26.66 0.13
N LYS A 315 8.14 -26.01 1.18
CA LYS A 315 7.43 -25.80 2.45
C LYS A 315 6.99 -24.36 2.62
N ASP A 316 5.70 -24.12 2.82
CA ASP A 316 5.19 -22.82 3.26
C ASP A 316 5.53 -22.60 4.72
N LEU A 317 6.15 -21.45 5.02
CA LEU A 317 6.56 -21.04 6.36
C LEU A 317 5.77 -19.84 6.88
N ILE A 318 4.90 -19.27 6.05
CA ILE A 318 4.19 -18.03 6.34
C ILE A 318 3.34 -18.07 7.62
N ASP A 319 2.84 -19.26 7.97
CA ASP A 319 2.03 -19.48 9.16
C ASP A 319 2.86 -19.95 10.39
N GLU A 320 4.18 -20.19 10.20
CA GLU A 320 5.09 -20.58 11.29
C GLU A 320 5.48 -19.38 12.15
N PRO A 321 5.91 -19.60 13.40
CA PRO A 321 6.49 -18.56 14.27
C PRO A 321 7.70 -17.86 13.63
N ASP A 322 7.93 -16.57 13.98
CA ASP A 322 9.09 -15.80 13.50
C ASP A 322 10.44 -16.50 13.82
N ALA A 323 10.55 -17.12 14.99
CA ALA A 323 11.77 -17.85 15.37
C ALA A 323 12.09 -18.99 14.39
N ASP A 324 11.07 -19.77 13.99
CA ASP A 324 11.24 -20.89 13.06
C ASP A 324 11.54 -20.42 11.65
N ARG A 325 10.87 -19.35 11.21
CA ARG A 325 11.14 -18.73 9.91
C ARG A 325 12.56 -18.19 9.84
N HIS A 326 13.01 -17.47 10.89
CA HIS A 326 14.37 -16.96 10.94
C HIS A 326 15.43 -18.08 10.99
N ALA A 327 15.18 -19.17 11.72
CA ALA A 327 16.07 -20.33 11.72
C ALA A 327 16.20 -20.95 10.32
N ALA A 328 15.07 -21.08 9.60
CA ALA A 328 15.07 -21.53 8.21
C ALA A 328 15.81 -20.58 7.29
N LEU A 329 15.63 -19.26 7.45
CA LEU A 329 16.35 -18.22 6.69
C LEU A 329 17.85 -18.34 6.90
N ALA A 330 18.32 -18.38 8.15
CA ALA A 330 19.72 -18.46 8.52
C ALA A 330 20.41 -19.75 8.06
N SER A 331 19.66 -20.80 7.81
CA SER A 331 20.20 -22.07 7.30
C SER A 331 20.61 -22.02 5.83
N VAL A 332 20.12 -21.06 5.05
CA VAL A 332 20.34 -20.99 3.59
C VAL A 332 20.90 -19.66 3.11
N VAL A 333 20.90 -18.63 3.95
CA VAL A 333 21.39 -17.27 3.62
C VAL A 333 22.68 -17.00 4.35
N PRO A 334 23.75 -16.54 3.67
CA PRO A 334 25.01 -16.18 4.31
C PRO A 334 24.83 -14.98 5.26
N GLU A 335 25.58 -14.93 6.33
CA GLU A 335 25.49 -13.89 7.37
C GLU A 335 25.61 -12.47 6.80
N THR A 336 26.37 -12.29 5.73
CA THR A 336 26.55 -11.00 5.04
C THR A 336 25.28 -10.48 4.35
N MET A 337 24.29 -11.35 4.14
CA MET A 337 22.99 -11.02 3.56
C MET A 337 21.85 -11.13 4.59
N LEU A 338 22.14 -11.52 5.83
CA LEU A 338 21.14 -11.53 6.90
C LEU A 338 21.03 -10.14 7.54
N MET A 339 19.81 -9.74 7.86
CA MET A 339 19.55 -8.55 8.67
C MET A 339 20.18 -8.72 10.05
N PRO A 340 21.05 -7.79 10.52
CA PRO A 340 21.57 -7.84 11.88
C PRO A 340 20.45 -7.95 12.91
N ARG A 341 20.56 -8.94 13.81
CA ARG A 341 19.51 -9.34 14.75
C ARG A 341 20.07 -9.67 16.11
N LEU A 342 19.42 -9.18 17.16
CA LEU A 342 19.63 -9.52 18.56
C LEU A 342 18.33 -10.13 19.11
N VAL A 343 18.42 -11.22 19.86
CA VAL A 343 17.27 -11.79 20.58
C VAL A 343 17.48 -11.57 22.07
N THR A 344 16.60 -10.78 22.69
CA THR A 344 16.71 -10.41 24.10
C THR A 344 15.35 -9.99 24.68
N ASP A 345 15.23 -10.06 26.00
CA ASP A 345 14.19 -9.44 26.81
C ASP A 345 14.75 -8.28 27.66
N ASP A 346 16.07 -8.05 27.61
CA ASP A 346 16.75 -6.99 28.33
C ASP A 346 16.65 -5.65 27.56
N VAL A 347 15.97 -4.67 28.18
CA VAL A 347 15.80 -3.32 27.64
C VAL A 347 17.14 -2.62 27.39
N LYS A 348 18.15 -2.87 28.23
CA LYS A 348 19.45 -2.23 28.10
C LYS A 348 20.21 -2.76 26.86
N GLU A 349 20.28 -4.09 26.69
CA GLU A 349 20.91 -4.71 25.51
C GLU A 349 20.22 -4.25 24.23
N ALA A 350 18.88 -4.27 24.20
CA ALA A 350 18.10 -3.82 23.06
C ALA A 350 18.32 -2.32 22.74
N THR A 351 18.48 -1.48 23.79
CA THR A 351 18.77 -0.06 23.64
C THR A 351 20.19 0.18 23.09
N GLU A 352 21.17 -0.56 23.55
CA GLU A 352 22.54 -0.49 23.03
C GLU A 352 22.58 -0.91 21.54
N PHE A 353 21.87 -1.96 21.17
CA PHE A 353 21.73 -2.40 19.78
C PHE A 353 21.01 -1.36 18.89
N PHE A 354 19.97 -0.72 19.40
CA PHE A 354 19.31 0.40 18.74
C PHE A 354 20.24 1.58 18.51
N GLN A 355 21.04 1.95 19.54
CA GLN A 355 21.99 3.06 19.45
C GLN A 355 23.08 2.77 18.43
N ASP A 356 23.60 1.53 18.37
CA ASP A 356 24.57 1.12 17.36
C ASP A 356 24.00 1.25 15.93
N ALA A 357 22.76 0.79 15.70
CA ALA A 357 22.09 0.95 14.42
C ALA A 357 22.00 2.44 13.99
N VAL A 358 21.59 3.31 14.90
CA VAL A 358 21.46 4.75 14.66
C VAL A 358 22.84 5.41 14.44
N ALA A 359 23.85 5.04 15.23
CA ALA A 359 25.22 5.56 15.09
C ALA A 359 25.86 5.19 13.74
N ARG A 360 25.48 4.05 13.16
CA ARG A 360 25.88 3.63 11.82
C ARG A 360 25.09 4.31 10.70
N GLY A 361 24.06 5.10 11.03
CA GLY A 361 23.26 5.87 10.08
C GLY A 361 22.01 5.15 9.60
N HIS A 362 21.58 4.08 10.27
CA HIS A 362 20.32 3.39 9.98
C HIS A 362 19.14 4.09 10.68
N GLU A 363 17.92 3.78 10.22
CA GLU A 363 16.70 4.46 10.65
C GLU A 363 16.28 4.15 12.10
N GLY A 364 16.80 3.06 12.67
CA GLY A 364 16.48 2.55 13.98
C GLY A 364 16.37 1.03 14.00
N VAL A 365 15.36 0.48 14.67
CA VAL A 365 15.14 -0.97 14.74
C VAL A 365 13.67 -1.37 14.55
N VAL A 366 13.47 -2.66 14.25
CA VAL A 366 12.17 -3.35 14.31
C VAL A 366 12.24 -4.42 15.40
N VAL A 367 11.39 -4.30 16.41
CA VAL A 367 11.23 -5.31 17.47
C VAL A 367 10.16 -6.28 17.01
N LYS A 368 10.46 -7.58 16.98
CA LYS A 368 9.59 -8.64 16.46
C LYS A 368 9.27 -9.67 17.55
N SER A 369 8.01 -10.07 17.64
CA SER A 369 7.61 -11.21 18.45
C SER A 369 8.11 -12.51 17.82
N LEU A 370 8.77 -13.35 18.60
CA LEU A 370 9.31 -14.64 18.15
C LEU A 370 8.22 -15.67 17.81
N THR A 371 7.01 -15.49 18.33
CA THR A 371 5.91 -16.47 18.25
C THR A 371 4.86 -16.14 17.20
N THR A 372 4.91 -14.94 16.58
CA THR A 372 3.87 -14.54 15.64
C THR A 372 4.13 -15.02 14.22
N PRO A 373 3.08 -15.48 13.50
CA PRO A 373 3.18 -15.78 12.07
C PRO A 373 3.30 -14.48 11.25
N TYR A 374 3.61 -14.61 9.96
CA TYR A 374 3.68 -13.50 9.04
C TYR A 374 2.29 -13.02 8.62
N ALA A 375 1.89 -11.83 9.05
CA ALA A 375 0.58 -11.24 8.80
C ALA A 375 0.63 -10.22 7.64
N ALA A 376 0.66 -10.72 6.40
CA ALA A 376 0.78 -9.89 5.21
C ALA A 376 -0.33 -8.83 5.10
N GLY A 377 0.05 -7.63 4.65
CA GLY A 377 -0.86 -6.49 4.49
C GLY A 377 -1.39 -5.89 5.80
N ARG A 378 -1.05 -6.47 6.95
CA ARG A 378 -1.54 -6.00 8.26
C ARG A 378 -0.47 -5.25 9.03
N ARG A 379 -0.93 -4.26 9.79
CA ARG A 379 -0.15 -3.59 10.84
C ARG A 379 -0.59 -4.20 12.16
N GLY A 380 0.24 -5.05 12.73
CA GLY A 380 -0.07 -5.82 13.94
C GLY A 380 0.93 -5.61 15.06
N ALA A 381 0.64 -6.23 16.21
CA ALA A 381 1.52 -6.20 17.37
C ALA A 381 2.81 -7.01 17.21
N GLY A 382 2.86 -7.92 16.22
CA GLY A 382 4.02 -8.79 16.01
C GLY A 382 5.30 -8.06 15.54
N TRP A 383 5.17 -6.90 14.86
CA TRP A 383 6.30 -6.07 14.46
C TRP A 383 6.11 -4.64 14.93
N ILE A 384 7.11 -4.10 15.63
CA ILE A 384 7.07 -2.77 16.24
C ILE A 384 8.35 -2.02 15.86
N LYS A 385 8.24 -0.94 15.13
CA LYS A 385 9.39 -0.11 14.76
C LYS A 385 9.64 0.96 15.82
N VAL A 386 10.90 1.14 16.14
CA VAL A 386 11.40 2.23 17.00
C VAL A 386 12.42 3.04 16.21
N LYS A 387 12.24 4.36 16.17
CA LYS A 387 13.10 5.31 15.48
C LYS A 387 13.49 6.45 16.42
N PRO A 388 14.67 7.06 16.24
CA PRO A 388 15.00 8.29 16.95
C PRO A 388 13.98 9.37 16.59
N ARG A 389 13.57 10.13 17.59
CA ARG A 389 12.72 11.31 17.40
C ARG A 389 13.60 12.55 17.41
N HIS A 390 13.55 13.29 16.32
CA HIS A 390 14.19 14.59 16.24
C HIS A 390 13.11 15.66 16.32
N THR A 391 13.25 16.57 17.29
CA THR A 391 12.42 17.75 17.40
C THR A 391 13.22 18.93 16.87
N LEU A 392 12.62 19.70 15.96
CA LEU A 392 13.21 20.88 15.38
C LEU A 392 12.33 22.08 15.72
N ASP A 393 12.96 23.15 16.20
CA ASP A 393 12.31 24.45 16.34
C ASP A 393 12.35 25.16 14.97
N LEU A 394 11.18 25.28 14.34
CA LEU A 394 11.03 25.84 13.01
C LEU A 394 10.13 27.07 13.04
N VAL A 395 10.44 28.03 12.19
CA VAL A 395 9.63 29.24 12.01
C VAL A 395 8.53 28.99 11.00
N VAL A 396 7.31 29.45 11.28
CA VAL A 396 6.22 29.47 10.30
C VAL A 396 6.45 30.65 9.37
N LEU A 397 6.81 30.35 8.12
CA LEU A 397 7.09 31.36 7.08
C LEU A 397 5.83 31.83 6.36
N ALA A 398 4.86 30.93 6.19
CA ALA A 398 3.59 31.22 5.54
C ALA A 398 2.53 30.20 5.97
N VAL A 399 1.26 30.54 5.74
CA VAL A 399 0.11 29.69 6.00
C VAL A 399 -0.80 29.67 4.77
N GLU A 400 -1.47 28.54 4.54
CA GLU A 400 -2.44 28.38 3.46
C GLU A 400 -3.83 28.04 4.02
N TRP A 401 -4.87 28.52 3.36
CA TRP A 401 -6.23 28.12 3.66
C TRP A 401 -6.46 26.63 3.37
N GLY A 402 -7.17 25.98 4.26
CA GLY A 402 -7.52 24.57 4.12
C GLY A 402 -8.59 24.31 3.07
N HIS A 403 -8.61 23.09 2.55
CA HIS A 403 -9.60 22.59 1.60
C HIS A 403 -10.44 21.46 2.21
N GLY A 404 -11.61 21.19 1.62
CA GLY A 404 -12.52 20.13 2.08
C GLY A 404 -13.01 20.39 3.50
N ARG A 405 -12.82 19.42 4.41
CA ARG A 405 -13.22 19.54 5.83
C ARG A 405 -12.58 20.73 6.56
N ARG A 406 -11.44 21.20 6.07
CA ARG A 406 -10.67 22.31 6.65
C ARG A 406 -10.91 23.64 5.95
N HIS A 407 -11.94 23.75 5.13
CA HIS A 407 -12.34 25.02 4.51
C HIS A 407 -12.65 26.06 5.61
N GLY A 408 -12.08 27.27 5.48
CA GLY A 408 -12.21 28.31 6.49
C GLY A 408 -11.21 28.25 7.65
N TRP A 409 -10.26 27.30 7.61
CA TRP A 409 -9.17 27.15 8.59
C TRP A 409 -7.81 27.32 7.92
N LEU A 410 -6.79 27.70 8.70
CA LEU A 410 -5.40 27.74 8.24
C LEU A 410 -4.78 26.37 8.48
N SER A 411 -4.71 25.54 7.44
CA SER A 411 -4.38 24.13 7.63
C SER A 411 -3.01 23.70 7.10
N ASN A 412 -2.32 24.50 6.34
CA ASN A 412 -0.97 24.22 5.85
C ASN A 412 -0.01 25.27 6.36
N LEU A 413 0.99 24.85 7.13
CA LEU A 413 2.06 25.70 7.62
C LEU A 413 3.31 25.46 6.78
N HIS A 414 3.88 26.52 6.23
CA HIS A 414 5.20 26.51 5.61
C HIS A 414 6.24 26.71 6.71
N LEU A 415 7.12 25.74 6.89
CA LEU A 415 8.12 25.73 7.95
C LEU A 415 9.50 26.01 7.39
N GLY A 416 10.25 26.84 8.07
CA GLY A 416 11.61 27.19 7.71
C GLY A 416 12.57 27.23 8.88
N ALA A 417 13.85 27.17 8.55
CA ALA A 417 14.94 27.39 9.48
C ALA A 417 15.81 28.57 9.04
N ARG A 418 16.54 29.12 10.00
CA ARG A 418 17.50 30.19 9.69
C ARG A 418 18.72 29.57 9.01
N ASP A 419 19.12 30.15 7.90
CA ASP A 419 20.36 29.82 7.23
C ASP A 419 21.53 30.42 8.02
N PRO A 420 22.46 29.62 8.51
CA PRO A 420 23.60 30.14 9.29
C PRO A 420 24.59 30.97 8.46
N GLU A 421 24.65 30.74 7.14
CA GLU A 421 25.59 31.44 6.25
C GLU A 421 25.08 32.81 5.80
N THR A 422 23.82 32.86 5.39
CA THR A 422 23.22 34.10 4.85
C THR A 422 22.43 34.89 5.89
N GLY A 423 22.08 34.26 7.03
CA GLY A 423 21.19 34.83 8.02
C GLY A 423 19.72 34.94 7.58
N GLY A 424 19.40 34.48 6.36
CA GLY A 424 18.06 34.44 5.81
C GLY A 424 17.24 33.23 6.31
N TRP A 425 16.02 33.10 5.77
CA TRP A 425 15.14 31.98 6.09
C TRP A 425 15.03 31.05 4.88
N VAL A 426 15.26 29.76 5.11
CA VAL A 426 15.13 28.71 4.10
C VAL A 426 13.90 27.85 4.44
N MET A 427 12.99 27.70 3.47
CA MET A 427 11.84 26.84 3.60
C MET A 427 12.28 25.37 3.57
N LEU A 428 11.94 24.62 4.63
CA LEU A 428 12.24 23.19 4.75
C LEU A 428 11.09 22.29 4.26
N GLY A 429 9.85 22.76 4.40
CA GLY A 429 8.71 21.97 3.97
C GLY A 429 7.38 22.53 4.45
N LYS A 430 6.31 21.78 4.19
CA LYS A 430 4.95 22.09 4.65
C LYS A 430 4.45 21.00 5.60
N THR A 431 3.67 21.39 6.60
CA THR A 431 2.94 20.46 7.45
C THR A 431 1.47 20.83 7.52
N PHE A 432 0.62 19.79 7.54
CA PHE A 432 -0.81 19.88 7.84
C PHE A 432 -1.24 18.78 8.81
N LYS A 433 -0.33 17.86 9.14
CA LYS A 433 -0.56 16.76 10.08
C LYS A 433 -0.34 17.22 11.52
N GLY A 434 -1.10 16.64 12.44
CA GLY A 434 -1.00 16.96 13.87
C GLY A 434 -1.76 18.23 14.30
N LEU A 435 -2.38 18.96 13.37
CA LEU A 435 -3.22 20.11 13.68
C LEU A 435 -4.62 19.62 14.09
N THR A 436 -4.91 19.70 15.38
CA THR A 436 -6.26 19.44 15.93
C THR A 436 -7.20 20.62 15.63
N ASP A 437 -8.51 20.39 15.73
CA ASP A 437 -9.49 21.46 15.49
C ASP A 437 -9.34 22.61 16.52
N GLU A 438 -8.92 22.31 17.75
CA GLU A 438 -8.57 23.30 18.76
C GLU A 438 -7.37 24.15 18.35
N LEU A 439 -6.30 23.52 17.85
CA LEU A 439 -5.11 24.21 17.38
C LEU A 439 -5.40 25.06 16.15
N LEU A 440 -6.25 24.59 15.24
CA LEU A 440 -6.69 25.37 14.06
C LEU A 440 -7.51 26.59 14.48
N THR A 441 -8.40 26.47 15.50
CA THR A 441 -9.15 27.58 16.08
C THR A 441 -8.22 28.61 16.69
N TRP A 442 -7.26 28.15 17.50
CA TRP A 442 -6.26 29.00 18.14
C TRP A 442 -5.41 29.76 17.11
N GLN A 443 -4.92 29.08 16.08
CA GLN A 443 -4.15 29.72 14.99
C GLN A 443 -4.95 30.81 14.29
N LEU A 444 -6.24 30.59 14.00
CA LEU A 444 -7.12 31.57 13.37
C LEU A 444 -7.32 32.79 14.30
N SER A 445 -7.39 32.59 15.62
CA SER A 445 -7.52 33.69 16.57
C SER A 445 -6.28 34.58 16.64
N LEU A 446 -5.08 34.00 16.41
CA LEU A 446 -3.82 34.77 16.45
C LEU A 446 -3.67 35.73 15.27
N ILE A 447 -4.25 35.44 14.11
CA ILE A 447 -4.21 36.35 12.95
C ILE A 447 -4.91 37.66 13.26
N HIS A 448 -6.01 37.64 13.97
CA HIS A 448 -6.73 38.84 14.40
C HIS A 448 -5.98 39.67 15.46
N ILE A 449 -5.01 39.06 16.15
CA ILE A 449 -4.18 39.74 17.17
C ILE A 449 -2.92 40.35 16.53
N SER A 450 -2.43 39.75 15.45
CA SER A 450 -1.13 40.04 14.85
C SER A 450 -1.21 40.85 13.54
N GLU A 451 -2.38 41.29 13.10
CA GLU A 451 -2.42 42.22 11.96
C GLU A 451 -1.77 43.54 12.33
N PRO A 452 -0.53 43.84 11.86
CA PRO A 452 -0.08 45.19 11.85
C PRO A 452 -0.93 45.92 10.81
N THR A 453 -1.57 46.99 11.22
CA THR A 453 -2.34 47.92 10.42
C THR A 453 -1.46 48.53 9.30
N ARG A 454 -1.10 47.76 8.30
CA ARG A 454 -0.57 48.18 7.02
C ARG A 454 -0.94 47.19 5.95
N GLN A 455 -2.01 47.50 5.20
CA GLN A 455 -2.14 46.97 3.86
C GLN A 455 -0.85 47.34 3.09
N ALA A 456 -0.08 46.36 2.71
CA ALA A 456 0.87 46.52 1.64
C ALA A 456 0.03 46.55 0.35
N GLU A 457 -0.13 47.70 -0.23
CA GLU A 457 -0.53 47.87 -1.62
C GLU A 457 0.54 47.20 -2.50
N ILE A 458 0.13 46.17 -3.23
CA ILE A 458 0.81 45.68 -4.43
C ILE A 458 -0.21 45.69 -5.55
#